data_1555fe8b38d93ee5a1ed92ffbbdd9b19
#
_entry.id   1555fe8b38d93ee5a1ed92ffbbdd9b19
#
_cell.length_a   1.000
_cell.length_b   1.000
_cell.length_c   1.000
_cell.angle_alpha   90.00
_cell.angle_beta   90.00
_cell.angle_gamma   90.00
#
_symmetry.space_group_name_H-M   'P 1'
#
loop_
_entity.id
_entity.type
_entity.pdbx_description
1 polymer ?
#
loop_
_entity_poly.entity_id
_entity_poly.type
_entity_poly.pdbx_seq_one_letter_code
_entity_poly.pdbx_strand_id
1 'polypeptide(L)'
;LGDVYKRQVQDVLEVLRTNEELSRLMNHPKIIKEDKVKIIEETFGGHVSREIIGLMTLLITKGHYPDTVSVFEYFIGLVKEEKKIGIANVTTAFALSDKQKSDIEKRLLETTQYETFEMNYDVDESLIGGMVIRIKDRVVDSSIKTKLYELSKQLRKIQIH
;
A
#
# COMPACT_ATOMS: atom_id res chain seq x y z
N LEU A 1 -17.42 -11.78 -3.24
CA LEU A 1 -17.28 -11.67 -1.76
C LEU A 1 -16.08 -10.82 -1.35
N GLY A 2 -14.90 -11.09 -1.92
CA GLY A 2 -13.69 -10.33 -1.59
C GLY A 2 -13.78 -8.83 -1.85
N ASP A 3 -14.46 -8.38 -2.89
CA ASP A 3 -14.66 -6.96 -3.21
C ASP A 3 -15.51 -6.23 -2.19
N VAL A 4 -16.55 -6.88 -1.68
CA VAL A 4 -17.44 -6.29 -0.67
C VAL A 4 -16.66 -6.09 0.63
N TYR A 5 -15.94 -7.11 1.10
CA TYR A 5 -15.11 -7.01 2.29
C TYR A 5 -13.98 -6.00 2.13
N LYS A 6 -13.32 -5.98 0.98
CA LYS A 6 -12.28 -5.00 0.68
C LYS A 6 -12.80 -3.56 0.82
N ARG A 7 -13.97 -3.28 0.25
CA ARG A 7 -14.59 -1.96 0.32
C ARG A 7 -14.91 -1.56 1.76
N GLN A 8 -15.53 -2.47 2.50
CA GLN A 8 -15.85 -2.26 3.92
C GLN A 8 -14.61 -2.02 4.76
N VAL A 9 -13.55 -2.79 4.54
CA VAL A 9 -12.26 -2.61 5.23
C VAL A 9 -11.62 -1.27 4.90
N GLN A 10 -11.68 -0.84 3.64
CA GLN A 10 -11.21 0.48 3.24
C GLN A 10 -11.99 1.62 3.92
N ASP A 11 -13.30 1.50 4.01
CA ASP A 11 -14.15 2.47 4.71
C ASP A 11 -13.81 2.54 6.20
N VAL A 12 -13.61 1.40 6.84
CA VAL A 12 -13.17 1.34 8.24
C VAL A 12 -11.81 2.00 8.43
N LEU A 13 -10.86 1.71 7.57
CA LEU A 13 -9.52 2.32 7.63
C LEU A 13 -9.58 3.84 7.48
N GLU A 14 -10.41 4.34 6.57
CA GLU A 14 -10.60 5.78 6.40
C GLU A 14 -11.13 6.43 7.67
N VAL A 15 -12.16 5.85 8.30
CA VAL A 15 -12.70 6.34 9.56
C VAL A 15 -11.65 6.30 10.67
N LEU A 16 -10.88 5.22 10.78
CA LEU A 16 -9.82 5.10 11.79
C LEU A 16 -8.70 6.13 11.61
N ARG A 17 -8.38 6.48 10.38
CA ARG A 17 -7.34 7.47 10.07
C ARG A 17 -7.79 8.90 10.24
N THR A 18 -9.05 9.20 9.96
CA THR A 18 -9.60 10.56 9.97
C THR A 18 -10.25 10.96 11.28
N ASN A 19 -10.66 10.00 12.10
CA ASN A 19 -11.34 10.24 13.38
C ASN A 19 -10.36 10.12 14.56
N GLU A 20 -9.76 11.23 14.94
CA GLU A 20 -8.82 11.29 16.07
C GLU A 20 -9.48 10.98 17.40
N GLU A 21 -10.73 11.37 17.59
CA GLU A 21 -11.48 11.13 18.82
C GLU A 21 -11.69 9.63 19.04
N LEU A 22 -12.08 8.90 18.00
CA LEU A 22 -12.21 7.45 18.04
C LEU A 22 -10.87 6.78 18.40
N SER A 23 -9.78 7.22 17.79
CA SER A 23 -8.45 6.70 18.09
C SER A 23 -8.03 6.96 19.54
N ARG A 24 -8.34 8.12 20.06
CA ARG A 24 -8.09 8.44 21.50
C ARG A 24 -8.87 7.55 22.43
N LEU A 25 -10.16 7.34 22.17
CA LEU A 25 -11.02 6.46 22.98
C LEU A 25 -10.51 5.01 22.94
N MET A 26 -10.16 4.52 21.76
CA MET A 26 -9.74 3.12 21.59
C MET A 26 -8.37 2.84 22.20
N ASN A 27 -7.50 3.84 22.26
CA ASN A 27 -6.16 3.72 22.86
C ASN A 27 -6.09 4.18 24.31
N HIS A 28 -7.20 4.62 24.89
CA HIS A 28 -7.24 5.12 26.25
C HIS A 28 -7.09 3.99 27.27
N PRO A 29 -6.09 4.03 28.17
CA PRO A 29 -5.81 2.92 29.08
C PRO A 29 -6.87 2.72 30.16
N LYS A 30 -7.67 3.74 30.49
CA LYS A 30 -8.74 3.69 31.51
C LYS A 30 -10.05 3.13 30.96
N ILE A 31 -10.23 3.04 29.66
CA ILE A 31 -11.43 2.46 29.06
C ILE A 31 -11.25 0.94 28.99
N ILE A 32 -12.20 0.21 29.59
CA ILE A 32 -12.16 -1.25 29.59
C ILE A 32 -12.49 -1.82 28.21
N LYS A 33 -12.05 -3.05 27.95
CA LYS A 33 -12.22 -3.71 26.65
C LYS A 33 -13.68 -3.83 26.23
N GLU A 34 -14.57 -4.12 27.14
CA GLU A 34 -16.01 -4.23 26.89
C GLU A 34 -16.61 -2.92 26.37
N ASP A 35 -16.20 -1.79 26.92
CA ASP A 35 -16.64 -0.47 26.46
C ASP A 35 -16.08 -0.14 25.09
N LYS A 36 -14.84 -0.52 24.80
CA LYS A 36 -14.24 -0.38 23.48
C LYS A 36 -14.99 -1.18 22.43
N VAL A 37 -15.37 -2.41 22.74
CA VAL A 37 -16.20 -3.25 21.86
C VAL A 37 -17.54 -2.59 21.56
N LYS A 38 -18.19 -2.03 22.57
CA LYS A 38 -19.46 -1.30 22.38
C LYS A 38 -19.29 -0.09 21.47
N ILE A 39 -18.21 0.67 21.61
CA ILE A 39 -17.90 1.82 20.76
C ILE A 39 -17.78 1.37 19.30
N ILE A 40 -17.08 0.28 19.04
CA ILE A 40 -16.94 -0.27 17.69
C ILE A 40 -18.28 -0.74 17.12
N GLU A 41 -19.08 -1.45 17.91
CA GLU A 41 -20.41 -1.90 17.49
C GLU A 41 -21.36 -0.74 17.19
N GLU A 42 -21.33 0.31 17.99
CA GLU A 42 -22.14 1.51 17.75
C GLU A 42 -21.66 2.32 16.54
N THR A 43 -20.34 2.42 16.33
CA THR A 43 -19.75 3.20 15.23
C THR A 43 -19.93 2.52 13.88
N PHE A 44 -19.68 1.22 13.82
CA PHE A 44 -19.64 0.44 12.58
C PHE A 44 -20.83 -0.51 12.39
N GLY A 45 -21.60 -0.75 13.43
CA GLY A 45 -22.76 -1.64 13.36
C GLY A 45 -23.77 -1.20 12.30
N GLY A 46 -24.18 -2.12 11.45
CA GLY A 46 -25.07 -1.86 10.33
C GLY A 46 -24.41 -1.28 9.08
N HIS A 47 -23.16 -0.85 9.15
CA HIS A 47 -22.41 -0.30 8.03
C HIS A 47 -21.41 -1.28 7.44
N VAL A 48 -20.92 -2.19 8.24
CA VAL A 48 -19.98 -3.25 7.82
C VAL A 48 -20.49 -4.62 8.24
N SER A 49 -19.93 -5.66 7.64
CA SER A 49 -20.31 -7.04 7.93
C SER A 49 -19.95 -7.44 9.37
N ARG A 50 -20.67 -8.42 9.89
CA ARG A 50 -20.41 -8.96 11.24
C ARG A 50 -19.02 -9.55 11.39
N GLU A 51 -18.48 -10.09 10.32
CA GLU A 51 -17.14 -10.68 10.28
C GLU A 51 -16.06 -9.62 10.54
N ILE A 52 -16.19 -8.43 9.96
CA ILE A 52 -15.26 -7.32 10.17
C ILE A 52 -15.36 -6.80 11.60
N ILE A 53 -16.57 -6.62 12.13
CA ILE A 53 -16.80 -6.26 13.54
C ILE A 53 -16.23 -7.32 14.47
N GLY A 54 -16.44 -8.59 14.16
CA GLY A 54 -15.89 -9.72 14.91
C GLY A 54 -14.37 -9.72 14.95
N LEU A 55 -13.71 -9.41 13.83
CA LEU A 55 -12.26 -9.28 13.77
C LEU A 55 -11.77 -8.10 14.63
N MET A 56 -12.41 -6.94 14.55
CA MET A 56 -12.07 -5.80 15.38
C MET A 56 -12.27 -6.10 16.88
N THR A 57 -13.36 -6.75 17.23
CA THR A 57 -13.65 -7.21 18.60
C THR A 57 -12.57 -8.16 19.10
N LEU A 58 -12.15 -9.11 18.27
CA LEU A 58 -11.08 -10.04 18.60
C LEU A 58 -9.76 -9.30 18.86
N LEU A 59 -9.40 -8.35 18.01
CA LEU A 59 -8.19 -7.54 18.17
C LEU A 59 -8.22 -6.74 19.48
N ILE A 60 -9.36 -6.17 19.83
CA ILE A 60 -9.55 -5.45 21.11
C ILE A 60 -9.39 -6.41 22.28
N THR A 61 -10.08 -7.55 22.25
CA THR A 61 -10.09 -8.55 23.32
C THR A 61 -8.70 -9.11 23.58
N LYS A 62 -7.91 -9.32 22.54
CA LYS A 62 -6.54 -9.84 22.61
C LYS A 62 -5.49 -8.75 22.88
N GLY A 63 -5.89 -7.50 22.98
CA GLY A 63 -4.96 -6.38 23.22
C GLY A 63 -4.15 -5.97 21.99
N HIS A 64 -4.58 -6.35 20.78
CA HIS A 64 -3.92 -6.05 19.52
C HIS A 64 -4.61 -4.94 18.72
N TYR A 65 -5.44 -4.11 19.35
CA TYR A 65 -6.11 -3.01 18.65
C TYR A 65 -5.13 -2.08 17.89
N PRO A 66 -3.97 -1.73 18.45
CA PRO A 66 -3.00 -0.90 17.71
C PRO A 66 -2.55 -1.49 16.37
N ASP A 67 -2.67 -2.80 16.19
CA ASP A 67 -2.31 -3.50 14.96
C ASP A 67 -3.44 -3.56 13.93
N THR A 68 -4.62 -3.01 14.24
CA THR A 68 -5.82 -3.09 13.37
C THR A 68 -5.56 -2.56 11.97
N VAL A 69 -4.92 -1.41 11.84
CA VAL A 69 -4.60 -0.82 10.54
C VAL A 69 -3.71 -1.75 9.73
N SER A 70 -2.65 -2.27 10.32
CA SER A 70 -1.71 -3.18 9.66
C SER A 70 -2.38 -4.49 9.23
N VAL A 71 -3.24 -5.06 10.08
CA VAL A 71 -4.00 -6.28 9.77
C VAL A 71 -4.95 -6.05 8.58
N PHE A 72 -5.65 -4.93 8.57
CA PHE A 72 -6.59 -4.60 7.51
C PHE A 72 -5.87 -4.27 6.19
N GLU A 73 -4.74 -3.58 6.23
CA GLU A 73 -3.90 -3.34 5.06
C GLU A 73 -3.37 -4.65 4.47
N TYR A 74 -2.94 -5.57 5.31
CA TYR A 74 -2.51 -6.90 4.89
C TYR A 74 -3.66 -7.67 4.20
N PHE A 75 -4.86 -7.61 4.76
CA PHE A 75 -6.05 -8.21 4.15
C PHE A 75 -6.34 -7.63 2.76
N ILE A 76 -6.29 -6.31 2.61
CA ILE A 76 -6.47 -5.65 1.31
C ILE A 76 -5.41 -6.13 0.31
N GLY A 77 -4.18 -6.26 0.75
CA GLY A 77 -3.09 -6.79 -0.07
C GLY A 77 -3.34 -8.21 -0.56
N LEU A 78 -3.84 -9.08 0.31
CA LEU A 78 -4.21 -10.45 -0.06
C LEU A 78 -5.34 -10.50 -1.09
N VAL A 79 -6.37 -9.67 -0.93
CA VAL A 79 -7.48 -9.59 -1.89
C VAL A 79 -6.99 -9.10 -3.25
N LYS A 80 -6.13 -8.09 -3.28
CA LYS A 80 -5.52 -7.61 -4.53
C LYS A 80 -4.70 -8.69 -5.22
N GLU A 81 -3.94 -9.45 -4.48
CA GLU A 81 -3.12 -10.54 -5.01
C GLU A 81 -3.99 -11.64 -5.61
N GLU A 82 -5.04 -12.06 -4.91
CA GLU A 82 -5.99 -13.07 -5.40
C GLU A 82 -6.67 -12.63 -6.70
N LYS A 83 -6.98 -11.34 -6.82
CA LYS A 83 -7.58 -10.76 -8.03
C LYS A 83 -6.59 -10.43 -9.13
N LYS A 84 -5.32 -10.71 -8.93
CA LYS A 84 -4.23 -10.36 -9.84
C LYS A 84 -4.17 -8.86 -10.15
N ILE A 85 -4.37 -8.05 -9.12
CA ILE A 85 -4.17 -6.60 -9.18
C ILE A 85 -2.76 -6.28 -8.70
N GLY A 86 -1.91 -5.85 -9.60
CA GLY A 86 -0.56 -5.41 -9.27
C GLY A 86 -0.53 -3.96 -8.79
N ILE A 87 0.42 -3.63 -7.94
CA ILE A 87 0.70 -2.25 -7.53
C ILE A 87 2.08 -1.89 -8.08
N ALA A 88 2.13 -0.91 -8.96
CA ALA A 88 3.37 -0.42 -9.54
C ALA A 88 3.67 1.01 -9.07
N ASN A 89 4.82 1.20 -8.47
CA ASN A 89 5.34 2.53 -8.12
C ASN A 89 6.40 2.92 -9.15
N VAL A 90 6.10 3.95 -9.93
CA VAL A 90 6.94 4.44 -11.01
C VAL A 90 7.51 5.79 -10.62
N THR A 91 8.82 5.88 -10.52
CA THR A 91 9.54 7.12 -10.25
C THR A 91 10.31 7.54 -11.51
N THR A 92 10.12 8.77 -11.93
CA THR A 92 10.76 9.33 -13.13
C THR A 92 11.42 10.67 -12.80
N ALA A 93 12.38 11.08 -13.65
CA ALA A 93 13.03 12.38 -13.49
C ALA A 93 12.12 13.56 -13.86
N PHE A 94 11.12 13.32 -14.69
CA PHE A 94 10.15 14.33 -15.16
C PHE A 94 8.73 13.79 -15.07
N ALA A 95 7.76 14.70 -14.98
CA ALA A 95 6.35 14.32 -15.04
C ALA A 95 6.02 13.63 -16.37
N LEU A 96 5.32 12.49 -16.29
CA LEU A 96 4.92 11.72 -17.47
C LEU A 96 3.62 12.27 -18.08
N SER A 97 3.52 12.20 -19.42
CA SER A 97 2.27 12.44 -20.12
C SER A 97 1.31 11.25 -19.93
N ASP A 98 0.01 11.46 -20.17
CA ASP A 98 -0.98 10.39 -20.07
C ASP A 98 -0.69 9.23 -21.03
N LYS A 99 -0.16 9.53 -22.22
CA LYS A 99 0.26 8.51 -23.19
C LYS A 99 1.42 7.67 -22.65
N GLN A 100 2.42 8.30 -22.05
CA GLN A 100 3.56 7.59 -21.45
C GLN A 100 3.12 6.69 -20.29
N LYS A 101 2.23 7.19 -19.43
CA LYS A 101 1.65 6.40 -18.35
C LYS A 101 0.89 5.17 -18.86
N SER A 102 0.08 5.36 -19.89
CA SER A 102 -0.66 4.28 -20.55
C SER A 102 0.26 3.24 -21.18
N ASP A 103 1.32 3.66 -21.85
CA ASP A 103 2.31 2.77 -22.46
C ASP A 103 3.05 1.93 -21.42
N ILE A 104 3.40 2.53 -20.29
CA ILE A 104 4.05 1.83 -19.16
C ILE A 104 3.10 0.76 -18.58
N GLU A 105 1.86 1.13 -18.29
CA GLU A 105 0.86 0.21 -17.76
C GLU A 105 0.63 -0.97 -18.70
N LYS A 106 0.45 -0.71 -19.98
CA LYS A 106 0.27 -1.73 -21.01
C LYS A 106 1.45 -2.70 -21.05
N ARG A 107 2.68 -2.20 -21.01
CA ARG A 107 3.87 -3.03 -21.03
C ARG A 107 3.99 -3.88 -19.78
N LEU A 108 3.61 -3.35 -18.61
CA LEU A 108 3.58 -4.11 -17.37
C LEU A 108 2.55 -5.23 -17.42
N LEU A 109 1.37 -5.00 -18.01
CA LEU A 109 0.35 -6.03 -18.20
C LEU A 109 0.83 -7.14 -19.15
N GLU A 110 1.58 -6.81 -20.19
CA GLU A 110 2.13 -7.78 -21.15
C GLU A 110 3.27 -8.62 -20.55
N THR A 111 4.03 -8.09 -19.61
CA THR A 111 5.25 -8.71 -19.09
C THR A 111 5.08 -9.37 -17.72
N THR A 112 3.93 -9.22 -17.08
CA THR A 112 3.62 -9.78 -15.78
C THR A 112 2.36 -10.65 -15.84
N GLN A 113 2.07 -11.35 -14.74
CA GLN A 113 0.88 -12.18 -14.61
C GLN A 113 -0.34 -11.42 -14.06
N TYR A 114 -0.19 -10.13 -13.81
CA TYR A 114 -1.29 -9.31 -13.31
C TYR A 114 -2.30 -8.98 -14.41
N GLU A 115 -3.56 -8.91 -14.06
CA GLU A 115 -4.65 -8.55 -14.96
C GLU A 115 -4.89 -7.04 -15.02
N THR A 116 -4.66 -6.37 -13.91
CA THR A 116 -4.75 -4.91 -13.79
C THR A 116 -3.64 -4.37 -12.90
N PHE A 117 -3.35 -3.07 -13.01
CA PHE A 117 -2.40 -2.40 -12.14
C PHE A 117 -3.00 -1.15 -11.49
N GLU A 118 -2.70 -0.97 -10.22
CA GLU A 118 -2.79 0.32 -9.56
C GLU A 118 -1.45 1.03 -9.74
N MET A 119 -1.46 2.14 -10.47
CA MET A 119 -0.25 2.87 -10.83
C MET A 119 -0.07 4.08 -9.92
N ASN A 120 1.10 4.17 -9.30
CA ASN A 120 1.53 5.33 -8.52
C ASN A 120 2.72 5.96 -9.21
N TYR A 121 2.69 7.27 -9.43
CA TYR A 121 3.73 7.99 -10.13
C TYR A 121 4.33 9.06 -9.23
N ASP A 122 5.66 9.05 -9.14
CA ASP A 122 6.43 10.06 -8.43
C ASP A 122 7.49 10.66 -9.36
N VAL A 123 7.89 11.88 -9.06
CA VAL A 123 8.94 12.58 -9.77
C VAL A 123 10.13 12.79 -8.83
N ASP A 124 11.30 12.33 -9.26
CA ASP A 124 12.57 12.53 -8.58
C ASP A 124 13.62 13.01 -9.58
N GLU A 125 13.86 14.31 -9.60
CA GLU A 125 14.81 14.95 -10.50
C GLU A 125 16.24 14.42 -10.32
N SER A 126 16.57 13.89 -9.16
CA SER A 126 17.90 13.32 -8.88
C SER A 126 18.24 12.10 -9.74
N LEU A 127 17.24 11.48 -10.39
CA LEU A 127 17.46 10.36 -11.33
C LEU A 127 18.12 10.79 -12.62
N ILE A 128 18.11 12.09 -12.95
CA ILE A 128 18.68 12.71 -14.17
C ILE A 128 17.87 12.34 -15.41
N GLY A 129 17.44 11.11 -15.55
CA GLY A 129 16.61 10.58 -16.63
C GLY A 129 16.29 9.11 -16.40
N GLY A 130 15.49 8.51 -17.27
CA GLY A 130 15.02 7.15 -17.12
C GLY A 130 13.97 7.00 -16.03
N MET A 131 13.79 5.78 -15.54
CA MET A 131 12.76 5.48 -14.55
C MET A 131 13.16 4.35 -13.61
N VAL A 132 12.52 4.33 -12.44
CA VAL A 132 12.57 3.23 -11.48
C VAL A 132 11.14 2.71 -11.33
N ILE A 133 10.94 1.42 -11.55
CA ILE A 133 9.63 0.77 -11.38
C ILE A 133 9.77 -0.27 -10.28
N ARG A 134 8.91 -0.18 -9.28
CA ARG A 134 8.83 -1.16 -8.18
C ARG A 134 7.48 -1.86 -8.20
N ILE A 135 7.51 -3.18 -8.26
CA ILE A 135 6.34 -4.06 -8.12
C ILE A 135 6.67 -5.07 -7.04
N LYS A 136 6.05 -4.97 -5.86
CA LYS A 136 6.41 -5.79 -4.68
C LYS A 136 7.91 -5.73 -4.38
N ASP A 137 8.56 -6.90 -4.41
CA ASP A 137 10.00 -7.05 -4.13
C ASP A 137 10.87 -6.85 -5.39
N ARG A 138 10.24 -6.67 -6.55
CA ARG A 138 10.95 -6.48 -7.81
C ARG A 138 11.16 -4.99 -8.07
N VAL A 139 12.38 -4.62 -8.36
CA VAL A 139 12.75 -3.26 -8.73
C VAL A 139 13.51 -3.30 -10.06
N VAL A 140 13.02 -2.53 -11.02
CA VAL A 140 13.72 -2.29 -12.29
C VAL A 140 14.15 -0.83 -12.27
N ASP A 141 15.47 -0.60 -12.19
CA ASP A 141 16.07 0.72 -12.19
C ASP A 141 16.82 0.94 -13.52
N SER A 142 16.25 1.76 -14.38
CA SER A 142 16.84 2.19 -15.65
C SER A 142 17.23 3.68 -15.63
N SER A 143 17.41 4.26 -14.44
CA SER A 143 17.78 5.66 -14.30
C SER A 143 19.20 5.94 -14.79
N ILE A 144 19.41 7.14 -15.31
CA ILE A 144 20.73 7.62 -15.74
C ILE A 144 21.66 7.76 -14.52
N LYS A 145 21.15 8.15 -13.37
CA LYS A 145 21.89 8.21 -12.11
C LYS A 145 22.58 6.89 -11.78
N THR A 146 21.85 5.78 -11.82
CA THR A 146 22.40 4.45 -11.53
C THR A 146 23.42 4.03 -12.58
N LYS A 147 23.16 4.29 -13.86
CA LYS A 147 24.11 3.99 -14.94
C LYS A 147 25.42 4.75 -14.80
N LEU A 148 25.37 6.03 -14.44
CA LEU A 148 26.58 6.84 -14.19
C LEU A 148 27.36 6.32 -12.97
N TYR A 149 26.68 5.91 -11.92
CA TYR A 149 27.31 5.34 -10.75
C TYR A 149 28.01 4.02 -11.05
N GLU A 150 27.38 3.13 -11.81
CA GLU A 150 27.99 1.86 -12.25
C GLU A 150 29.22 2.08 -13.14
N LEU A 151 29.15 3.02 -14.07
CA LEU A 151 30.31 3.40 -14.92
C LEU A 151 31.45 3.95 -14.06
N SER A 152 31.17 4.79 -13.09
CA SER A 152 32.18 5.31 -12.16
C SER A 152 32.89 4.20 -11.38
N LYS A 153 32.13 3.18 -10.92
CA LYS A 153 32.72 1.99 -10.28
C LYS A 153 33.63 1.20 -11.21
N GLN A 154 33.23 0.99 -12.43
CA GLN A 154 34.03 0.26 -13.43
C GLN A 154 35.34 0.99 -13.74
N LEU A 155 35.30 2.30 -13.92
CA LEU A 155 36.48 3.12 -14.17
C LEU A 155 37.47 3.09 -12.99
N ARG A 156 36.98 3.10 -11.74
CA ARG A 156 37.83 2.96 -10.55
C ARG A 156 38.56 1.61 -10.50
N LYS A 157 37.91 0.54 -10.94
CA LYS A 157 38.54 -0.80 -11.01
C LYS A 157 39.66 -0.86 -12.05
N ILE A 158 39.55 -0.12 -13.14
CA ILE A 158 40.58 -0.07 -14.20
C ILE A 158 41.81 0.72 -13.75
N GLN A 159 41.64 1.73 -12.90
CA GLN A 159 42.77 2.56 -12.42
C GLN A 159 43.65 1.90 -11.34
N ILE A 160 43.24 0.74 -10.82
CA ILE A 160 43.97 0.00 -9.77
C ILE A 160 44.92 -1.07 -10.36
N HIS A 161 44.94 -1.24 -11.67
CA HIS A 161 45.86 -2.09 -12.40
C HIS A 161 46.82 -1.21 -13.22
#